data_e8ca10e135c840c641d9b81e5ef78442
#
_entry.id   e8ca10e135c840c641d9b81e5ef78442
#
_cell.length_a   1.000
_cell.length_b   1.000
_cell.length_c   1.000
_cell.angle_alpha   90.00
_cell.angle_beta   90.00
_cell.angle_gamma   90.00
#
_symmetry.space_group_name_H-M   'P 1'
#
loop_
_entity.id
_entity.type
_entity.pdbx_description
1 polymer ?
#
loop_
_entity_poly.entity_id
_entity_poly.type
_entity_poly.pdbx_seq_one_letter_code
_entity_poly.pdbx_strand_id
1 'polypeptide(L)'
;VSHTPEAEQGITISPDGKTIVYASCRTGVWNLYKATRTRKEDVDFSHATLINEEPLFKDGVERIAPSFSPDGKELAFIEGRKVLKVLNLKTNKVRQITDGSQYYGTNDSGFEYQWSPDGNWFTLTLITNRRDPYSDVGVVSAKEGGKIYNVTNSAYFDLSPQWVMGGNAILFVSDRLGMRSHASWGSQNDVYIAFMNQET
;
A
#
# COMPACT_ATOMS: atom_id res chain seq x y z
N VAL A 1 -9.99 13.50 -13.07
CA VAL A 1 -8.62 13.98 -12.89
C VAL A 1 -7.83 13.69 -14.15
N SER A 2 -7.74 12.47 -14.58
CA SER A 2 -7.05 12.15 -15.83
C SER A 2 -8.01 12.16 -17.03
N HIS A 3 -7.47 12.42 -18.21
CA HIS A 3 -8.16 12.38 -19.50
C HIS A 3 -7.46 11.46 -20.49
N THR A 4 -6.78 10.43 -19.99
CA THR A 4 -6.09 9.45 -20.83
C THR A 4 -6.95 8.22 -21.04
N PRO A 5 -6.86 7.53 -22.18
CA PRO A 5 -7.62 6.31 -22.46
C PRO A 5 -7.03 5.07 -21.75
N GLU A 6 -5.84 5.18 -21.18
CA GLU A 6 -5.14 4.08 -20.52
C GLU A 6 -5.68 3.85 -19.11
N ALA A 7 -5.37 2.66 -18.56
CA ALA A 7 -5.81 2.25 -17.24
C ALA A 7 -5.09 3.04 -16.13
N GLU A 8 -5.84 3.29 -15.06
CA GLU A 8 -5.39 3.96 -13.86
C GLU A 8 -5.84 3.19 -12.61
N GLN A 9 -5.02 3.22 -11.57
CA GLN A 9 -5.31 2.51 -10.31
C GLN A 9 -4.61 3.14 -9.11
N GLY A 10 -4.96 2.69 -7.90
CA GLY A 10 -4.25 3.03 -6.68
C GLY A 10 -4.19 4.52 -6.41
N ILE A 11 -5.33 5.16 -6.24
CA ILE A 11 -5.41 6.59 -5.93
C ILE A 11 -5.22 6.86 -4.44
N THR A 12 -4.45 7.87 -4.10
CA THR A 12 -4.30 8.40 -2.74
C THR A 12 -4.34 9.93 -2.75
N ILE A 13 -4.81 10.50 -1.66
CA ILE A 13 -4.86 11.97 -1.47
C ILE A 13 -4.01 12.36 -0.26
N SER A 14 -3.29 13.47 -0.37
CA SER A 14 -2.53 14.01 0.76
C SER A 14 -3.46 14.39 1.91
N PRO A 15 -3.01 14.29 3.19
CA PRO A 15 -3.84 14.63 4.35
C PRO A 15 -4.41 16.05 4.33
N ASP A 16 -3.73 16.99 3.66
CA ASP A 16 -4.21 18.36 3.49
C ASP A 16 -5.18 18.54 2.30
N GLY A 17 -5.50 17.47 1.56
CA GLY A 17 -6.42 17.48 0.42
C GLY A 17 -5.94 18.22 -0.83
N LYS A 18 -4.64 18.60 -0.90
CA LYS A 18 -4.12 19.43 -1.99
C LYS A 18 -3.44 18.68 -3.11
N THR A 19 -3.08 17.44 -2.87
CA THR A 19 -2.35 16.60 -3.82
C THR A 19 -3.01 15.23 -3.94
N ILE A 20 -3.23 14.79 -5.16
CA ILE A 20 -3.62 13.42 -5.48
C ILE A 20 -2.41 12.73 -6.12
N VAL A 21 -2.16 11.47 -5.75
CA VAL A 21 -1.22 10.61 -6.44
C VAL A 21 -1.93 9.33 -6.86
N TYR A 22 -1.67 8.88 -8.06
CA TYR A 22 -2.25 7.66 -8.62
C TYR A 22 -1.27 7.00 -9.59
N ALA A 23 -1.47 5.71 -9.86
CA ALA A 23 -0.71 4.98 -10.87
C ALA A 23 -1.44 4.99 -12.22
N SER A 24 -0.70 5.25 -13.30
CA SER A 24 -1.20 5.21 -14.68
C SER A 24 -0.21 4.50 -15.58
N CYS A 25 -0.71 3.72 -16.55
CA CYS A 25 0.11 3.06 -17.55
C CYS A 25 0.20 3.83 -18.88
N ARG A 26 -0.10 5.14 -18.90
CA ARG A 26 -0.15 6.00 -20.10
C ARG A 26 1.13 6.05 -20.94
N THR A 27 2.25 5.59 -20.41
CA THR A 27 3.53 5.48 -21.12
C THR A 27 3.93 4.04 -21.42
N GLY A 28 3.01 3.08 -21.27
CA GLY A 28 3.26 1.64 -21.46
C GLY A 28 3.80 0.93 -20.22
N VAL A 29 4.17 1.67 -19.18
CA VAL A 29 4.62 1.13 -17.89
C VAL A 29 3.86 1.85 -16.77
N TRP A 30 3.45 1.12 -15.75
CA TRP A 30 2.82 1.71 -14.58
C TRP A 30 3.77 2.68 -13.87
N ASN A 31 3.37 3.93 -13.75
CA ASN A 31 4.15 4.96 -13.08
C ASN A 31 3.24 5.83 -12.23
N LEU A 32 3.81 6.51 -11.24
CA LEU A 32 3.07 7.40 -10.35
C LEU A 32 3.00 8.80 -10.93
N TYR A 33 1.79 9.34 -10.94
CA TYR A 33 1.49 10.71 -11.36
C TYR A 33 0.95 11.50 -10.18
N LYS A 34 1.42 12.71 -10.06
CA LYS A 34 0.97 13.68 -9.07
C LYS A 34 0.07 14.69 -9.75
N ALA A 35 -1.12 14.88 -9.19
CA ALA A 35 -2.08 15.89 -9.62
C ALA A 35 -2.25 16.94 -8.54
N THR A 36 -2.21 18.23 -8.93
CA THR A 36 -2.43 19.38 -8.06
C THR A 36 -3.38 20.36 -8.72
N ARG A 37 -4.13 21.12 -7.93
CA ARG A 37 -4.97 22.20 -8.44
C ARG A 37 -4.09 23.35 -8.92
N THR A 38 -4.43 23.93 -10.07
CA THR A 38 -3.65 25.04 -10.66
C THR A 38 -4.03 26.37 -10.02
N ARG A 39 -5.30 26.57 -9.67
CA ARG A 39 -5.82 27.80 -9.12
C ARG A 39 -5.89 27.74 -7.60
N LYS A 40 -5.44 28.79 -6.92
CA LYS A 40 -5.47 28.88 -5.45
C LYS A 40 -6.88 29.04 -4.88
N GLU A 41 -7.78 29.63 -5.66
CA GLU A 41 -9.18 29.82 -5.32
C GLU A 41 -10.02 28.55 -5.36
N ASP A 42 -9.56 27.51 -6.05
CA ASP A 42 -10.25 26.22 -6.07
C ASP A 42 -10.18 25.60 -4.66
N VAL A 43 -11.32 25.41 -4.01
CA VAL A 43 -11.42 24.95 -2.63
C VAL A 43 -10.96 23.48 -2.51
N ASP A 44 -11.34 22.66 -3.49
CA ASP A 44 -11.03 21.22 -3.55
C ASP A 44 -10.95 20.74 -5.01
N PHE A 45 -10.68 19.44 -5.19
CA PHE A 45 -10.58 18.85 -6.52
C PHE A 45 -11.92 18.74 -7.26
N SER A 46 -13.06 18.68 -6.55
CA SER A 46 -14.38 18.60 -7.19
C SER A 46 -14.80 19.92 -7.83
N HIS A 47 -14.27 21.02 -7.34
CA HIS A 47 -14.51 22.36 -7.87
C HIS A 47 -13.37 22.88 -8.78
N ALA A 48 -12.29 22.11 -8.88
CA ALA A 48 -11.13 22.52 -9.69
C ALA A 48 -11.45 22.42 -11.20
N THR A 49 -11.24 23.52 -11.90
CA THR A 49 -11.42 23.59 -13.37
C THR A 49 -10.15 23.27 -14.14
N LEU A 50 -8.98 23.42 -13.50
CA LEU A 50 -7.67 23.13 -14.07
C LEU A 50 -6.83 22.34 -13.06
N ILE A 51 -6.32 21.22 -13.51
CA ILE A 51 -5.46 20.32 -12.75
C ILE A 51 -4.13 20.21 -13.47
N ASN A 52 -3.04 20.38 -12.72
CA ASN A 52 -1.69 20.14 -13.20
C ASN A 52 -1.28 18.72 -12.85
N GLU A 53 -0.86 17.96 -13.85
CA GLU A 53 -0.40 16.57 -13.70
C GLU A 53 1.05 16.43 -14.13
N GLU A 54 1.84 15.75 -13.32
CA GLU A 54 3.23 15.45 -13.63
C GLU A 54 3.64 14.06 -13.15
N PRO A 55 4.51 13.34 -13.88
CA PRO A 55 5.05 12.07 -13.40
C PRO A 55 6.00 12.33 -12.22
N LEU A 56 5.91 11.51 -11.19
CA LEU A 56 6.84 11.56 -10.05
C LEU A 56 8.21 10.96 -10.39
N PHE A 57 8.25 10.03 -11.34
CA PHE A 57 9.47 9.37 -11.81
C PHE A 57 9.54 9.36 -13.33
N LYS A 58 10.76 9.37 -13.90
CA LYS A 58 11.00 9.44 -15.35
C LYS A 58 11.96 8.35 -15.84
N ASP A 59 12.09 7.27 -15.10
CA ASP A 59 13.09 6.22 -15.35
C ASP A 59 12.52 4.93 -15.98
N GLY A 60 11.21 4.89 -16.25
CA GLY A 60 10.55 3.72 -16.87
C GLY A 60 10.43 2.50 -15.96
N VAL A 61 10.64 2.65 -14.65
CA VAL A 61 10.47 1.56 -13.68
C VAL A 61 9.02 1.49 -13.22
N GLU A 62 8.47 0.26 -13.15
CA GLU A 62 7.10 0.02 -12.72
C GLU A 62 6.90 0.39 -11.26
N ARG A 63 5.88 1.25 -10.99
CA ARG A 63 5.48 1.67 -9.64
C ARG A 63 3.97 1.74 -9.52
N ILE A 64 3.45 1.16 -8.46
CA ILE A 64 2.01 1.03 -8.20
C ILE A 64 1.69 1.29 -6.73
N ALA A 65 0.39 1.31 -6.41
CA ALA A 65 -0.15 1.35 -5.05
C ALA A 65 0.43 2.48 -4.18
N PRO A 66 0.35 3.76 -4.59
CA PRO A 66 0.84 4.87 -3.78
C PRO A 66 0.01 5.07 -2.50
N SER A 67 0.65 5.48 -1.41
CA SER A 67 0.01 5.84 -0.14
C SER A 67 0.78 6.94 0.57
N PHE A 68 0.11 8.05 0.90
CA PHE A 68 0.73 9.10 1.71
C PHE A 68 0.94 8.65 3.15
N SER A 69 2.04 9.10 3.75
CA SER A 69 2.22 9.01 5.20
C SER A 69 1.17 9.83 5.94
N PRO A 70 0.83 9.50 7.19
CA PRO A 70 -0.18 10.24 7.98
C PRO A 70 0.11 11.74 8.11
N ASP A 71 1.38 12.14 8.12
CA ASP A 71 1.80 13.54 8.17
C ASP A 71 1.94 14.21 6.79
N GLY A 72 1.72 13.47 5.70
CA GLY A 72 1.77 13.95 4.32
C GLY A 72 3.15 14.29 3.78
N LYS A 73 4.23 13.98 4.50
CA LYS A 73 5.59 14.33 4.06
C LYS A 73 6.24 13.27 3.18
N GLU A 74 5.71 12.08 3.20
CA GLU A 74 6.26 10.93 2.50
C GLU A 74 5.18 10.20 1.69
N LEU A 75 5.61 9.48 0.67
CA LEU A 75 4.78 8.66 -0.18
C LEU A 75 5.37 7.25 -0.24
N ALA A 76 4.65 6.27 0.26
CA ALA A 76 4.98 4.86 0.06
C ALA A 76 4.46 4.38 -1.29
N PHE A 77 5.12 3.39 -1.88
CA PHE A 77 4.71 2.74 -3.12
C PHE A 77 5.39 1.38 -3.28
N ILE A 78 4.84 0.55 -4.16
CA ILE A 78 5.43 -0.72 -4.54
C ILE A 78 6.18 -0.55 -5.87
N GLU A 79 7.45 -0.94 -5.90
CA GLU A 79 8.27 -1.00 -7.12
C GLU A 79 8.45 -2.45 -7.57
N GLY A 80 8.27 -2.68 -8.88
CA GLY A 80 8.41 -4.02 -9.49
C GLY A 80 7.51 -5.07 -8.83
N ARG A 81 6.34 -4.66 -8.30
CA ARG A 81 5.30 -5.51 -7.65
C ARG A 81 5.72 -6.19 -6.34
N LYS A 82 6.94 -5.98 -5.85
CA LYS A 82 7.50 -6.72 -4.71
C LYS A 82 8.16 -5.88 -3.65
N VAL A 83 8.71 -4.72 -4.00
CA VAL A 83 9.55 -3.94 -3.11
C VAL A 83 8.79 -2.73 -2.60
N LEU A 84 8.56 -2.65 -1.30
CA LEU A 84 8.02 -1.46 -0.67
C LEU A 84 9.11 -0.40 -0.55
N LYS A 85 8.84 0.77 -1.08
CA LYS A 85 9.73 1.94 -1.03
C LYS A 85 8.98 3.17 -0.52
N VAL A 86 9.73 4.15 -0.05
CA VAL A 86 9.20 5.43 0.43
C VAL A 86 9.97 6.58 -0.18
N LEU A 87 9.25 7.50 -0.81
CA LEU A 87 9.74 8.77 -1.33
C LEU A 87 9.53 9.87 -0.28
N ASN A 88 10.58 10.57 0.10
CA ASN A 88 10.47 11.82 0.86
C ASN A 88 10.14 12.96 -0.11
N LEU A 89 8.96 13.56 0.02
CA LEU A 89 8.43 14.55 -0.92
C LEU A 89 9.18 15.89 -0.92
N LYS A 90 9.90 16.19 0.16
CA LYS A 90 10.70 17.42 0.26
C LYS A 90 12.08 17.28 -0.37
N THR A 91 12.73 16.13 -0.16
CA THR A 91 14.12 15.90 -0.57
C THR A 91 14.24 15.09 -1.85
N ASN A 92 13.13 14.52 -2.34
CA ASN A 92 13.08 13.57 -3.45
C ASN A 92 13.97 12.33 -3.27
N LYS A 93 14.34 12.01 -2.03
CA LYS A 93 15.11 10.79 -1.73
C LYS A 93 14.16 9.62 -1.55
N VAL A 94 14.50 8.50 -2.19
CA VAL A 94 13.80 7.22 -2.04
C VAL A 94 14.61 6.34 -1.10
N ARG A 95 13.93 5.70 -0.13
CA ARG A 95 14.50 4.64 0.71
C ARG A 95 13.73 3.34 0.48
N GLN A 96 14.43 2.23 0.63
CA GLN A 96 13.86 0.90 0.49
C GLN A 96 13.45 0.37 1.86
N ILE A 97 12.23 -0.13 1.97
CA ILE A 97 11.67 -0.71 3.20
C ILE A 97 11.83 -2.23 3.20
N THR A 98 11.46 -2.90 2.10
CA THR A 98 11.57 -4.35 1.96
C THR A 98 12.48 -4.70 0.78
N ASP A 99 13.03 -5.90 0.78
CA ASP A 99 13.90 -6.41 -0.31
C ASP A 99 13.14 -7.21 -1.38
N GLY A 100 11.84 -7.39 -1.21
CA GLY A 100 10.99 -8.15 -2.11
C GLY A 100 10.92 -9.66 -1.81
N SER A 101 11.69 -10.17 -0.85
CA SER A 101 11.67 -11.60 -0.46
C SER A 101 10.41 -11.99 0.30
N GLN A 102 9.72 -11.01 0.88
CA GLN A 102 8.51 -11.19 1.67
C GLN A 102 7.27 -11.51 0.84
N TYR A 103 7.33 -11.34 -0.46
CA TYR A 103 6.18 -11.52 -1.33
C TYR A 103 6.54 -12.32 -2.58
N TYR A 104 5.88 -13.45 -2.74
CA TYR A 104 5.96 -14.29 -3.93
C TYR A 104 4.54 -14.54 -4.45
N GLY A 105 4.02 -13.59 -5.17
CA GLY A 105 2.68 -13.67 -5.76
C GLY A 105 2.69 -13.30 -7.24
N THR A 106 1.71 -13.82 -7.96
CA THR A 106 1.48 -13.53 -9.38
C THR A 106 0.50 -12.38 -9.59
N ASN A 107 0.02 -11.78 -8.49
CA ASN A 107 -0.96 -10.70 -8.53
C ASN A 107 -0.38 -9.43 -9.13
N ASP A 108 -1.06 -8.87 -10.13
CA ASP A 108 -0.66 -7.64 -10.82
C ASP A 108 -0.73 -6.38 -9.93
N SER A 109 -1.49 -6.42 -8.85
CA SER A 109 -1.60 -5.32 -7.88
C SER A 109 -0.49 -5.30 -6.81
N GLY A 110 0.39 -6.31 -6.79
CA GLY A 110 1.37 -6.47 -5.72
C GLY A 110 0.72 -6.97 -4.42
N PHE A 111 1.29 -6.61 -3.29
CA PHE A 111 0.80 -6.95 -1.95
C PHE A 111 0.11 -5.76 -1.28
N GLU A 112 -0.74 -6.05 -0.30
CA GLU A 112 -1.40 -5.02 0.50
C GLU A 112 -0.45 -4.50 1.58
N TYR A 113 -0.48 -3.20 1.83
CA TYR A 113 0.24 -2.57 2.94
C TYR A 113 -0.48 -1.32 3.42
N GLN A 114 -0.22 -0.92 4.66
CA GLN A 114 -0.79 0.28 5.26
C GLN A 114 0.20 0.92 6.25
N TRP A 115 0.31 2.24 6.23
CA TRP A 115 1.01 3.01 7.25
C TRP A 115 0.36 2.84 8.62
N SER A 116 1.17 2.72 9.68
CA SER A 116 0.67 2.92 11.04
C SER A 116 0.24 4.38 11.25
N PRO A 117 -0.70 4.65 12.17
CA PRO A 117 -1.18 6.01 12.44
C PRO A 117 -0.08 7.01 12.82
N ASP A 118 0.99 6.54 13.43
CA ASP A 118 2.16 7.35 13.83
C ASP A 118 3.23 7.48 12.72
N GLY A 119 3.04 6.79 11.58
CA GLY A 119 3.97 6.80 10.45
C GLY A 119 5.29 6.08 10.67
N ASN A 120 5.45 5.31 11.75
CA ASN A 120 6.70 4.63 12.08
C ASN A 120 6.77 3.19 11.58
N TRP A 121 5.64 2.59 11.22
CA TRP A 121 5.52 1.20 10.82
C TRP A 121 4.62 1.05 9.59
N PHE A 122 4.77 -0.10 8.93
CA PHE A 122 3.80 -0.63 8.00
C PHE A 122 3.26 -1.96 8.51
N THR A 123 1.96 -2.22 8.31
CA THR A 123 1.46 -3.58 8.19
C THR A 123 1.40 -3.96 6.74
N LEU A 124 1.60 -5.23 6.42
CA LEU A 124 1.62 -5.74 5.05
C LEU A 124 1.22 -7.22 4.98
N THR A 125 0.74 -7.62 3.81
CA THR A 125 0.51 -9.04 3.49
C THR A 125 1.83 -9.67 3.06
N LEU A 126 2.12 -10.86 3.60
CA LEU A 126 3.32 -11.65 3.32
C LEU A 126 2.94 -12.95 2.59
N ILE A 127 3.73 -13.33 1.59
CA ILE A 127 3.74 -14.69 1.05
C ILE A 127 5.18 -15.18 1.15
N THR A 128 5.49 -15.87 2.24
CA THR A 128 6.85 -16.34 2.55
C THR A 128 6.99 -17.84 2.32
N ASN A 129 8.24 -18.30 2.24
CA ASN A 129 8.57 -19.73 2.17
C ASN A 129 7.90 -20.50 1.03
N ARG A 130 7.56 -19.83 -0.09
CA ARG A 130 6.88 -20.42 -1.26
C ARG A 130 5.53 -21.09 -0.90
N ARG A 131 4.82 -20.51 0.06
CA ARG A 131 3.49 -20.98 0.49
C ARG A 131 2.35 -20.38 -0.33
N ASP A 132 2.65 -19.80 -1.50
CA ASP A 132 1.59 -19.31 -2.40
C ASP A 132 0.53 -20.42 -2.61
N PRO A 133 -0.76 -20.12 -2.43
CA PRO A 133 -1.38 -18.82 -2.27
C PRO A 133 -1.59 -18.33 -0.82
N TYR A 134 -1.15 -19.07 0.19
CA TYR A 134 -1.38 -18.71 1.59
C TYR A 134 -0.57 -17.49 2.00
N SER A 135 -1.24 -16.54 2.64
CA SER A 135 -0.65 -15.29 3.06
C SER A 135 -0.69 -15.12 4.58
N ASP A 136 0.30 -14.42 5.09
CA ASP A 136 0.38 -13.98 6.48
C ASP A 136 0.29 -12.46 6.56
N VAL A 137 -0.03 -11.95 7.74
CA VAL A 137 0.09 -10.55 8.09
C VAL A 137 1.42 -10.30 8.80
N GLY A 138 2.11 -9.27 8.37
CA GLY A 138 3.37 -8.85 8.98
C GLY A 138 3.44 -7.37 9.29
N VAL A 139 4.49 -6.99 10.01
CA VAL A 139 4.83 -5.59 10.27
C VAL A 139 6.31 -5.34 9.96
N VAL A 140 6.62 -4.14 9.50
CA VAL A 140 7.97 -3.68 9.22
C VAL A 140 8.12 -2.21 9.61
N SER A 141 9.29 -1.84 10.16
CA SER A 141 9.61 -0.43 10.43
C SER A 141 9.62 0.39 9.14
N ALA A 142 9.09 1.61 9.19
CA ALA A 142 9.16 2.56 8.08
C ALA A 142 10.58 3.14 7.84
N LYS A 143 11.57 2.70 8.62
CA LYS A 143 12.99 3.01 8.39
C LYS A 143 13.56 2.11 7.30
N GLU A 144 14.62 2.58 6.64
CA GLU A 144 15.32 1.83 5.60
C GLU A 144 15.84 0.48 6.10
N GLY A 145 15.61 -0.59 5.29
CA GLY A 145 16.10 -1.94 5.61
C GLY A 145 15.46 -2.56 6.85
N GLY A 146 14.22 -2.23 7.15
CA GLY A 146 13.51 -2.75 8.32
C GLY A 146 13.38 -4.28 8.33
N LYS A 147 13.57 -4.89 9.50
CA LYS A 147 13.27 -6.31 9.70
C LYS A 147 11.75 -6.51 9.65
N ILE A 148 11.32 -7.48 8.87
CA ILE A 148 9.91 -7.89 8.81
C ILE A 148 9.62 -8.88 9.93
N TYR A 149 8.57 -8.63 10.68
CA TYR A 149 8.04 -9.53 11.70
C TYR A 149 6.73 -10.13 11.18
N ASN A 150 6.69 -11.45 11.03
CA ASN A 150 5.46 -12.17 10.70
C ASN A 150 4.58 -12.26 11.96
N VAL A 151 3.41 -11.63 11.92
CA VAL A 151 2.49 -11.53 13.06
C VAL A 151 1.62 -12.77 13.19
N THR A 152 1.07 -13.25 12.07
CA THR A 152 0.11 -14.37 12.11
C THR A 152 0.78 -15.72 11.97
N ASN A 153 1.84 -15.83 11.17
CA ASN A 153 2.62 -17.04 10.92
C ASN A 153 1.74 -18.29 10.84
N SER A 154 0.73 -18.25 9.98
CA SER A 154 -0.32 -19.23 9.90
C SER A 154 -0.25 -20.06 8.61
N ALA A 155 -1.11 -21.05 8.46
CA ALA A 155 -1.30 -21.82 7.23
C ALA A 155 -2.63 -21.47 6.56
N TYR A 156 -3.12 -20.26 6.76
CA TYR A 156 -4.41 -19.76 6.30
C TYR A 156 -4.22 -18.55 5.38
N PHE A 157 -5.33 -18.08 4.77
CA PHE A 157 -5.36 -16.84 4.05
C PHE A 157 -5.60 -15.70 5.05
N ASP A 158 -4.54 -15.06 5.52
CA ASP A 158 -4.63 -13.87 6.36
C ASP A 158 -4.40 -12.64 5.47
N LEU A 159 -5.45 -11.82 5.29
CA LEU A 159 -5.54 -10.77 4.28
C LEU A 159 -6.04 -9.45 4.88
N SER A 160 -5.89 -8.39 4.09
CA SER A 160 -6.43 -7.06 4.35
C SER A 160 -6.10 -6.50 5.74
N PRO A 161 -4.81 -6.49 6.13
CA PRO A 161 -4.40 -6.00 7.44
C PRO A 161 -4.63 -4.50 7.56
N GLN A 162 -5.22 -4.07 8.67
CA GLN A 162 -5.50 -2.67 8.97
C GLN A 162 -5.11 -2.33 10.41
N TRP A 163 -4.40 -1.22 10.58
CA TRP A 163 -4.14 -0.68 11.91
C TRP A 163 -5.43 -0.17 12.55
N VAL A 164 -5.67 -0.57 13.77
CA VAL A 164 -6.81 -0.12 14.60
C VAL A 164 -6.35 0.29 15.99
N MET A 165 -7.26 0.84 16.80
CA MET A 165 -6.98 1.27 18.19
C MET A 165 -5.75 2.19 18.30
N GLY A 166 -5.62 3.15 17.35
CA GLY A 166 -4.51 4.09 17.35
C GLY A 166 -3.13 3.48 17.09
N GLY A 167 -3.06 2.29 16.49
CA GLY A 167 -1.81 1.57 16.22
C GLY A 167 -1.48 0.46 17.24
N ASN A 168 -2.37 0.23 18.24
CA ASN A 168 -2.17 -0.81 19.25
C ASN A 168 -2.62 -2.20 18.81
N ALA A 169 -3.35 -2.29 17.69
CA ALA A 169 -3.80 -3.58 17.16
C ALA A 169 -3.87 -3.55 15.62
N ILE A 170 -3.87 -4.75 15.04
CA ILE A 170 -4.08 -4.99 13.62
C ILE A 170 -5.32 -5.86 13.46
N LEU A 171 -6.29 -5.36 12.70
CA LEU A 171 -7.45 -6.10 12.25
C LEU A 171 -7.11 -6.78 10.91
N PHE A 172 -7.55 -8.02 10.72
CA PHE A 172 -7.35 -8.74 9.45
C PHE A 172 -8.45 -9.76 9.26
N VAL A 173 -8.61 -10.27 8.04
CA VAL A 173 -9.53 -11.36 7.74
C VAL A 173 -8.76 -12.67 7.56
N SER A 174 -9.38 -13.79 7.95
CA SER A 174 -8.77 -15.12 7.85
C SER A 174 -9.82 -16.21 7.62
N ASP A 175 -9.45 -17.21 6.85
CA ASP A 175 -10.29 -18.38 6.57
C ASP A 175 -10.07 -19.55 7.56
N ARG A 176 -9.41 -19.30 8.70
CA ARG A 176 -8.99 -20.37 9.64
C ARG A 176 -10.14 -21.14 10.28
N LEU A 177 -11.30 -20.55 10.44
CA LEU A 177 -12.51 -21.20 10.98
C LEU A 177 -13.64 -21.29 9.95
N GLY A 178 -13.51 -20.65 8.81
CA GLY A 178 -14.53 -20.61 7.78
C GLY A 178 -14.61 -21.87 6.93
N MET A 179 -15.77 -22.11 6.32
CA MET A 179 -15.93 -23.19 5.34
C MET A 179 -15.07 -22.91 4.10
N ARG A 180 -14.27 -23.89 3.70
CA ARG A 180 -13.48 -23.84 2.47
C ARG A 180 -14.19 -24.59 1.35
N SER A 181 -14.27 -23.99 0.19
CA SER A 181 -14.79 -24.64 -0.98
C SER A 181 -13.77 -25.64 -1.55
N HIS A 182 -14.20 -26.88 -1.77
CA HIS A 182 -13.34 -27.97 -2.22
C HIS A 182 -12.88 -27.84 -3.70
N ALA A 183 -13.61 -27.07 -4.49
CA ALA A 183 -13.41 -26.98 -5.94
C ALA A 183 -13.24 -25.56 -6.48
N SER A 184 -13.26 -24.54 -5.64
CA SER A 184 -13.13 -23.16 -6.04
C SER A 184 -12.26 -22.39 -5.05
N TRP A 185 -11.69 -21.31 -5.54
CA TRP A 185 -10.92 -20.33 -4.80
C TRP A 185 -11.85 -19.48 -3.93
N GLY A 186 -12.44 -20.06 -2.92
CA GLY A 186 -13.36 -19.37 -2.04
C GLY A 186 -13.40 -20.00 -0.67
N SER A 187 -13.34 -19.15 0.34
CA SER A 187 -13.54 -19.51 1.73
C SER A 187 -14.42 -18.44 2.39
N GLN A 188 -15.06 -18.83 3.47
CA GLN A 188 -15.69 -17.87 4.36
C GLN A 188 -14.62 -17.31 5.28
N ASN A 189 -14.49 -16.00 5.28
CA ASN A 189 -13.52 -15.32 6.12
C ASN A 189 -14.19 -14.72 7.34
N ASP A 190 -13.54 -14.88 8.48
CA ASP A 190 -13.87 -14.20 9.73
C ASP A 190 -12.89 -13.05 9.98
N VAL A 191 -13.28 -12.13 10.86
CA VAL A 191 -12.46 -11.00 11.26
C VAL A 191 -11.71 -11.34 12.54
N TYR A 192 -10.41 -11.09 12.52
CA TYR A 192 -9.49 -11.31 13.64
C TYR A 192 -8.78 -10.03 14.02
N ILE A 193 -8.33 -9.98 15.28
CA ILE A 193 -7.53 -8.88 15.79
C ILE A 193 -6.26 -9.41 16.47
N ALA A 194 -5.12 -8.83 16.13
CA ALA A 194 -3.85 -9.06 16.78
C ALA A 194 -3.46 -7.83 17.60
N PHE A 195 -3.34 -7.97 18.90
CA PHE A 195 -2.86 -6.91 19.79
C PHE A 195 -1.33 -6.82 19.73
N MET A 196 -0.80 -5.61 19.61
CA MET A 196 0.64 -5.36 19.43
C MET A 196 1.36 -5.19 20.76
N ASN A 197 0.64 -5.09 21.87
CA ASN A 197 1.19 -5.06 23.22
C ASN A 197 0.29 -5.87 24.19
N GLN A 198 0.83 -6.22 25.38
CA GLN A 198 0.12 -7.04 26.37
C GLN A 198 -0.83 -6.23 27.27
N GLU A 199 -0.83 -4.90 27.14
CA GLU A 199 -1.64 -4.00 27.99
C GLU A 199 -2.95 -3.56 27.33
N THR A 200 -3.23 -4.07 26.13
CA THR A 200 -4.40 -3.64 25.33
C THR A 200 -5.52 -4.66 25.38
#